data_5dd83a5209619feeade12a3bfd4d4ad3
#
_entry.id   5dd83a5209619feeade12a3bfd4d4ad3
#
_cell.length_a   1.000
_cell.length_b   1.000
_cell.length_c   1.000
_cell.angle_alpha   90.00
_cell.angle_beta   90.00
_cell.angle_gamma   90.00
#
_symmetry.space_group_name_H-M   'P 1'
#
loop_
_entity.id
_entity.type
_entity.pdbx_description
1 polymer ?
#
loop_
_entity_poly.entity_id
_entity_poly.type
_entity_poly.pdbx_seq_one_letter_code
_entity_poly.pdbx_strand_id
1 'polypeptide(L)'
;MDGSLKEDQKTPSDFDYNVRVTKETTNMAHALGVSVEGEIGCLGSLETGTGEKEDGVGAEGKLDHDQLLTDPNEASDFVKETNVDALAIAIGTSHGAYKFSRPPTGDILAIDRIKEIHSKLPNTHLVMHGSSSVPQDLIKTINQYGGKIKE
;
A
#
# COMPACT_ATOMS: atom_id res chain seq x y z
N MET A 1 -2.07 7.20 7.52
CA MET A 1 -3.07 7.84 6.62
C MET A 1 -3.42 6.85 5.54
N ASP A 2 -4.60 6.26 5.62
CA ASP A 2 -5.12 5.33 4.62
C ASP A 2 -5.51 6.12 3.35
N GLY A 3 -4.97 5.74 2.21
CA GLY A 3 -5.18 6.39 0.92
C GLY A 3 -6.14 5.65 -0.01
N SER A 4 -6.82 4.62 0.46
CA SER A 4 -7.68 3.78 -0.39
C SER A 4 -8.95 4.49 -0.84
N LEU A 5 -9.60 5.23 0.08
CA LEU A 5 -10.93 5.81 -0.14
C LEU A 5 -10.97 7.32 0.13
N LYS A 6 -11.89 7.99 -0.56
CA LYS A 6 -12.29 9.37 -0.24
C LYS A 6 -13.15 9.41 1.03
N GLU A 7 -13.47 10.61 1.50
CA GLU A 7 -14.26 10.85 2.71
C GLU A 7 -15.68 10.24 2.70
N ASP A 8 -16.20 9.89 1.54
CA ASP A 8 -17.49 9.18 1.40
C ASP A 8 -17.41 7.69 1.77
N GLN A 9 -16.21 7.17 2.03
CA GLN A 9 -15.91 5.79 2.41
C GLN A 9 -16.33 4.73 1.36
N LYS A 10 -16.41 5.12 0.10
CA LYS A 10 -16.86 4.27 -1.01
C LYS A 10 -16.06 4.49 -2.28
N THR A 11 -15.80 5.74 -2.62
CA THR A 11 -15.09 6.12 -3.83
C THR A 11 -13.60 5.94 -3.66
N PRO A 12 -12.91 5.17 -4.52
CA PRO A 12 -11.46 5.12 -4.52
C PRO A 12 -10.86 6.53 -4.59
N SER A 13 -9.84 6.77 -3.77
CA SER A 13 -9.13 8.04 -3.79
C SER A 13 -8.30 8.18 -5.05
N ASP A 14 -8.03 9.41 -5.43
CA ASP A 14 -7.07 9.73 -6.49
C ASP A 14 -5.77 10.30 -5.89
N PHE A 15 -4.72 10.37 -6.70
CA PHE A 15 -3.41 10.82 -6.28
C PHE A 15 -3.43 12.22 -5.66
N ASP A 16 -4.09 13.17 -6.29
CA ASP A 16 -4.13 14.56 -5.82
C ASP A 16 -4.85 14.69 -4.47
N TYR A 17 -5.93 13.94 -4.29
CA TYR A 17 -6.64 13.86 -3.00
C TYR A 17 -5.72 13.33 -1.91
N ASN A 18 -5.03 12.21 -2.18
CA ASN A 18 -4.13 11.57 -1.24
C ASN A 18 -2.95 12.49 -0.87
N VAL A 19 -2.32 13.12 -1.85
CA VAL A 19 -1.24 14.09 -1.62
C VAL A 19 -1.71 15.22 -0.73
N ARG A 20 -2.83 15.85 -1.04
CA ARG A 20 -3.36 16.99 -0.28
C ARG A 20 -3.62 16.63 1.18
N VAL A 21 -4.39 15.58 1.41
CA VAL A 21 -4.80 15.19 2.77
C VAL A 21 -3.62 14.70 3.59
N THR A 22 -2.75 13.87 2.99
CA THR A 22 -1.57 13.34 3.69
C THR A 22 -0.57 14.44 4.02
N LYS A 23 -0.33 15.37 3.11
CA LYS A 23 0.56 16.52 3.34
C LYS A 23 0.11 17.40 4.51
N GLU A 24 -1.18 17.70 4.58
CA GLU A 24 -1.76 18.46 5.70
C GLU A 24 -1.59 17.71 7.02
N THR A 25 -1.88 16.40 7.03
CA THR A 25 -1.71 15.52 8.19
C THR A 25 -0.24 15.46 8.64
N THR A 26 0.68 15.28 7.69
CA THR A 26 2.12 15.20 7.96
C THR A 26 2.65 16.50 8.56
N ASN A 27 2.24 17.63 8.02
CA ASN A 27 2.66 18.94 8.57
C ASN A 27 2.20 19.12 10.03
N MET A 28 0.97 18.73 10.36
CA MET A 28 0.45 18.78 11.72
C MET A 28 1.19 17.82 12.66
N ALA A 29 1.42 16.57 12.23
CA ALA A 29 2.09 15.57 13.02
C ALA A 29 3.56 15.91 13.27
N HIS A 30 4.29 16.35 12.24
CA HIS A 30 5.69 16.73 12.35
C HIS A 30 5.89 17.95 13.26
N ALA A 31 4.93 18.89 13.29
CA ALA A 31 4.96 20.02 14.24
C ALA A 31 4.93 19.56 15.71
N LEU A 32 4.44 18.34 15.96
CA LEU A 32 4.39 17.71 17.29
C LEU A 32 5.47 16.62 17.48
N GLY A 33 6.37 16.44 16.51
CA GLY A 33 7.42 15.41 16.54
C GLY A 33 6.88 13.99 16.37
N VAL A 34 5.73 13.82 15.71
CA VAL A 34 5.08 12.53 15.44
C VAL A 34 5.33 12.11 14.00
N SER A 35 5.76 10.87 13.80
CA SER A 35 5.96 10.27 12.47
C SER A 35 4.62 9.93 11.81
N VAL A 36 4.60 9.97 10.48
CA VAL A 36 3.41 9.67 9.66
C VAL A 36 3.71 8.56 8.67
N GLU A 37 2.85 7.57 8.64
CA GLU A 37 2.74 6.60 7.57
C GLU A 37 1.65 7.08 6.59
N GLY A 38 2.03 7.22 5.33
CA GLY A 38 1.10 7.45 4.23
C GLY A 38 0.84 6.15 3.48
N GLU A 39 -0.25 6.08 2.74
CA GLU A 39 -0.61 4.91 1.93
C GLU A 39 -1.17 5.37 0.59
N ILE A 40 -0.77 4.71 -0.49
CA ILE A 40 -1.34 4.85 -1.82
C ILE A 40 -1.52 3.48 -2.49
N GLY A 41 -2.47 3.39 -3.39
CA GLY A 41 -3.03 2.14 -3.87
C GLY A 41 -4.18 1.67 -2.97
N CYS A 42 -4.86 0.64 -3.35
CA CYS A 42 -5.97 0.07 -2.59
C CYS A 42 -5.66 -1.38 -2.25
N LEU A 43 -5.59 -1.70 -0.96
CA LEU A 43 -5.43 -3.09 -0.53
C LEU A 43 -6.56 -3.95 -1.11
N GLY A 44 -6.23 -5.15 -1.54
CA GLY A 44 -7.21 -6.03 -2.14
C GLY A 44 -6.61 -7.18 -2.92
N SER A 45 -7.49 -7.96 -3.52
CA SER A 45 -7.13 -9.18 -4.23
C SER A 45 -6.96 -8.92 -5.74
N LEU A 46 -5.76 -9.15 -6.23
CA LEU A 46 -5.50 -9.15 -7.69
C LEU A 46 -6.19 -10.33 -8.40
N GLU A 47 -6.49 -11.43 -7.69
CA GLU A 47 -7.19 -12.58 -8.26
C GLU A 47 -8.64 -12.25 -8.62
N THR A 48 -9.31 -11.49 -7.76
CA THR A 48 -10.74 -11.18 -7.91
C THR A 48 -10.98 -9.77 -8.46
N GLY A 49 -9.98 -8.91 -8.45
CA GLY A 49 -10.11 -7.49 -8.80
C GLY A 49 -11.01 -6.74 -7.82
N THR A 50 -10.97 -7.11 -6.54
CA THR A 50 -11.78 -6.46 -5.51
C THR A 50 -10.92 -5.84 -4.44
N GLY A 51 -11.25 -4.60 -4.08
CA GLY A 51 -10.67 -3.94 -2.92
C GLY A 51 -11.03 -4.64 -1.62
N GLU A 52 -10.22 -4.43 -0.61
CA GLU A 52 -10.50 -4.90 0.74
C GLU A 52 -11.73 -4.23 1.32
N LYS A 53 -12.46 -4.98 2.15
CA LYS A 53 -13.54 -4.44 2.98
C LYS A 53 -13.22 -4.72 4.43
N GLU A 54 -12.97 -3.67 5.18
CA GLU A 54 -12.77 -3.72 6.61
C GLU A 54 -13.98 -3.11 7.32
N ASP A 55 -14.57 -3.84 8.24
CA ASP A 55 -15.80 -3.45 8.96
C ASP A 55 -16.98 -3.02 8.05
N GLY A 56 -17.04 -3.58 6.84
CA GLY A 56 -18.07 -3.25 5.85
C GLY A 56 -17.79 -1.99 5.02
N VAL A 57 -16.66 -1.33 5.26
CA VAL A 57 -16.18 -0.16 4.51
C VAL A 57 -15.12 -0.60 3.52
N GLY A 58 -15.23 -0.18 2.28
CA GLY A 58 -14.26 -0.51 1.23
C GLY A 58 -14.74 -0.08 -0.15
N ALA A 59 -13.83 -0.07 -1.12
CA ALA A 59 -14.15 0.30 -2.50
C ALA A 59 -15.24 -0.61 -3.08
N GLU A 60 -16.23 -0.02 -3.72
CA GLU A 60 -17.33 -0.75 -4.35
C GLU A 60 -16.97 -1.12 -5.79
N GLY A 61 -17.35 -2.34 -6.19
CA GLY A 61 -17.17 -2.82 -7.57
C GLY A 61 -15.85 -3.55 -7.82
N LYS A 62 -15.52 -3.71 -9.10
CA LYS A 62 -14.23 -4.23 -9.55
C LYS A 62 -13.26 -3.09 -9.75
N LEU A 63 -12.06 -3.27 -9.26
CA LEU A 63 -10.94 -2.36 -9.41
C LEU A 63 -9.97 -2.91 -10.47
N ASP A 64 -9.39 -2.02 -11.23
CA ASP A 64 -8.31 -2.36 -12.16
C ASP A 64 -7.00 -2.63 -11.39
N HIS A 65 -6.05 -3.31 -12.02
CA HIS A 65 -4.74 -3.59 -11.44
C HIS A 65 -4.03 -2.30 -10.98
N ASP A 66 -4.15 -1.23 -11.76
CA ASP A 66 -3.53 0.06 -11.44
C ASP A 66 -4.16 0.72 -10.19
N GLN A 67 -5.38 0.38 -9.84
CA GLN A 67 -6.03 0.84 -8.61
C GLN A 67 -5.66 -0.01 -7.40
N LEU A 68 -5.36 -1.30 -7.62
CA LEU A 68 -4.99 -2.26 -6.58
C LEU A 68 -3.48 -2.31 -6.30
N LEU A 69 -2.68 -1.67 -7.14
CA LEU A 69 -1.22 -1.66 -7.01
C LEU A 69 -0.70 -0.24 -6.85
N THR A 70 0.30 -0.09 -6.01
CA THR A 70 1.03 1.18 -5.92
C THR A 70 1.93 1.35 -7.14
N ASP A 71 1.76 2.43 -7.90
CA ASP A 71 2.67 2.78 -9.00
C ASP A 71 4.00 3.33 -8.44
N PRO A 72 5.17 2.87 -8.93
CA PRO A 72 6.47 3.29 -8.40
C PRO A 72 6.81 4.77 -8.63
N ASN A 73 6.30 5.40 -9.69
CA ASN A 73 6.52 6.82 -9.94
C ASN A 73 5.62 7.65 -9.02
N GLU A 74 4.34 7.28 -8.91
CA GLU A 74 3.41 7.90 -7.97
C GLU A 74 3.92 7.76 -6.53
N ALA A 75 4.48 6.60 -6.13
CA ALA A 75 5.09 6.41 -4.83
C ALA A 75 6.22 7.42 -4.56
N SER A 76 7.11 7.61 -5.54
CA SER A 76 8.19 8.57 -5.44
C SER A 76 7.70 10.01 -5.32
N ASP A 77 6.74 10.39 -6.15
CA ASP A 77 6.18 11.75 -6.15
C ASP A 77 5.35 12.00 -4.88
N PHE A 78 4.59 11.00 -4.42
CA PHE A 78 3.83 11.08 -3.18
C PHE A 78 4.72 11.35 -1.96
N VAL A 79 5.80 10.57 -1.77
CA VAL A 79 6.73 10.77 -0.65
C VAL A 79 7.39 12.16 -0.73
N LYS A 80 7.79 12.58 -1.92
CA LYS A 80 8.39 13.90 -2.14
C LYS A 80 7.43 15.04 -1.80
N GLU A 81 6.16 14.92 -2.18
CA GLU A 81 5.14 15.95 -1.97
C GLU A 81 4.63 15.99 -0.53
N THR A 82 4.52 14.84 0.14
CA THR A 82 3.90 14.72 1.46
C THR A 82 4.91 14.70 2.60
N ASN A 83 6.16 14.31 2.32
CA ASN A 83 7.23 14.14 3.30
C ASN A 83 6.89 13.15 4.43
N VAL A 84 6.15 12.08 4.12
CA VAL A 84 5.86 11.01 5.07
C VAL A 84 7.12 10.25 5.47
N ASP A 85 7.14 9.70 6.67
CA ASP A 85 8.27 8.91 7.22
C ASP A 85 8.27 7.48 6.72
N ALA A 86 7.09 6.94 6.45
CA ALA A 86 6.88 5.61 5.92
C ALA A 86 5.78 5.61 4.85
N LEU A 87 5.89 4.70 3.90
CA LEU A 87 4.91 4.51 2.84
C LEU A 87 4.37 3.08 2.86
N ALA A 88 3.08 2.93 3.11
CA ALA A 88 2.37 1.69 2.89
C ALA A 88 2.05 1.51 1.41
N ILE A 89 2.38 0.33 0.89
CA ILE A 89 2.25 0.00 -0.52
C ILE A 89 1.31 -1.19 -0.73
N ALA A 90 0.47 -1.07 -1.75
CA ALA A 90 -0.42 -2.14 -2.18
C ALA A 90 0.26 -3.00 -3.25
N ILE A 91 0.36 -4.30 -2.99
CA ILE A 91 1.00 -5.28 -3.88
C ILE A 91 0.15 -6.55 -4.10
N GLY A 92 -1.13 -6.50 -3.75
CA GLY A 92 -2.05 -7.64 -3.83
C GLY A 92 -2.27 -8.37 -2.49
N THR A 93 -1.85 -7.78 -1.38
CA THR A 93 -2.15 -8.26 -0.03
C THR A 93 -3.41 -7.61 0.52
N SER A 94 -4.05 -8.26 1.49
CA SER A 94 -5.18 -7.71 2.25
C SER A 94 -5.18 -8.22 3.68
N HIS A 95 -5.81 -7.48 4.60
CA HIS A 95 -5.97 -7.90 5.98
C HIS A 95 -6.93 -9.09 6.12
N GLY A 96 -6.90 -9.72 7.30
CA GLY A 96 -7.86 -10.76 7.66
C GLY A 96 -7.50 -12.14 7.14
N ALA A 97 -8.53 -12.96 6.95
CA ALA A 97 -8.41 -14.37 6.62
C ALA A 97 -8.30 -14.66 5.11
N TYR A 98 -7.99 -13.65 4.30
CA TYR A 98 -7.80 -13.86 2.87
C TYR A 98 -6.67 -14.87 2.63
N LYS A 99 -6.95 -15.88 1.88
CA LYS A 99 -5.97 -16.87 1.43
C LYS A 99 -5.99 -16.91 -0.08
N PHE A 100 -4.80 -16.90 -0.67
CA PHE A 100 -4.68 -17.09 -2.11
C PHE A 100 -5.32 -18.43 -2.53
N SER A 101 -6.11 -18.41 -3.59
CA SER A 101 -6.76 -19.61 -4.12
C SER A 101 -5.77 -20.57 -4.77
N ARG A 102 -4.61 -20.04 -5.18
CA ARG A 102 -3.46 -20.75 -5.76
C ARG A 102 -2.15 -20.17 -5.26
N PRO A 103 -1.01 -20.85 -5.42
CA PRO A 103 0.29 -20.27 -5.06
C PRO A 103 0.46 -18.88 -5.68
N PRO A 104 0.81 -17.85 -4.88
CA PRO A 104 0.94 -16.49 -5.38
C PRO A 104 2.13 -16.37 -6.31
N THR A 105 1.85 -15.96 -7.54
CA THR A 105 2.82 -15.58 -8.56
C THR A 105 2.73 -14.08 -8.81
N GLY A 106 3.56 -13.51 -9.66
CA GLY A 106 3.62 -12.07 -9.88
C GLY A 106 2.32 -11.41 -10.35
N ASP A 107 1.35 -12.20 -10.82
CA ASP A 107 0.01 -11.76 -11.20
C ASP A 107 -0.98 -11.70 -10.02
N ILE A 108 -0.61 -12.30 -8.87
CA ILE A 108 -1.41 -12.32 -7.64
C ILE A 108 -0.75 -11.47 -6.56
N LEU A 109 0.58 -11.53 -6.47
CA LEU A 109 1.37 -10.83 -5.48
C LEU A 109 2.56 -10.17 -6.18
N ALA A 110 2.50 -8.86 -6.35
CA ALA A 110 3.42 -8.08 -7.18
C ALA A 110 4.74 -7.78 -6.44
N ILE A 111 5.51 -8.82 -6.10
CA ILE A 111 6.79 -8.70 -5.36
C ILE A 111 7.80 -7.80 -6.10
N ASP A 112 7.85 -7.86 -7.44
CA ASP A 112 8.78 -7.02 -8.20
C ASP A 112 8.46 -5.52 -8.06
N ARG A 113 7.21 -5.17 -7.77
CA ARG A 113 6.80 -3.81 -7.49
C ARG A 113 7.51 -3.23 -6.25
N ILE A 114 7.76 -4.07 -5.22
CA ILE A 114 8.51 -3.67 -4.03
C ILE A 114 9.94 -3.25 -4.41
N LYS A 115 10.59 -4.02 -5.29
CA LYS A 115 11.95 -3.74 -5.75
C LYS A 115 12.01 -2.42 -6.53
N GLU A 116 11.03 -2.20 -7.41
CA GLU A 116 10.92 -0.99 -8.20
C GLU A 116 10.72 0.24 -7.29
N ILE A 117 9.78 0.17 -6.35
CA ILE A 117 9.51 1.25 -5.40
C ILE A 117 10.73 1.50 -4.51
N HIS A 118 11.33 0.44 -3.95
CA HIS A 118 12.53 0.59 -3.11
C HIS A 118 13.70 1.22 -3.88
N SER A 119 13.89 0.89 -5.15
CA SER A 119 14.94 1.50 -5.97
C SER A 119 14.79 3.01 -6.14
N LYS A 120 13.55 3.51 -6.13
CA LYS A 120 13.23 4.95 -6.21
C LYS A 120 13.22 5.64 -4.84
N LEU A 121 12.93 4.89 -3.79
CA LEU A 121 12.77 5.36 -2.42
C LEU A 121 13.69 4.59 -1.44
N PRO A 122 15.03 4.59 -1.65
CA PRO A 122 15.93 3.76 -0.86
C PRO A 122 16.03 4.16 0.62
N ASN A 123 15.58 5.36 0.97
CA ASN A 123 15.63 5.90 2.33
C ASN A 123 14.25 6.00 3.00
N THR A 124 13.17 5.58 2.31
CA THR A 124 11.82 5.57 2.87
C THR A 124 11.48 4.18 3.39
N HIS A 125 10.93 4.10 4.60
CA HIS A 125 10.44 2.85 5.14
C HIS A 125 9.20 2.41 4.36
N LEU A 126 9.25 1.17 3.82
CA LEU A 126 8.09 0.58 3.15
C LEU A 126 7.32 -0.30 4.13
N VAL A 127 6.00 -0.15 4.12
CA VAL A 127 5.08 -0.94 4.94
C VAL A 127 4.21 -1.79 4.03
N MET A 128 3.94 -3.03 4.43
CA MET A 128 3.03 -3.92 3.71
C MET A 128 1.96 -4.44 4.65
N HIS A 129 0.81 -3.84 4.58
CA HIS A 129 -0.37 -4.33 5.25
C HIS A 129 -0.83 -5.68 4.67
N GLY A 130 -1.50 -6.50 5.46
CA GLY A 130 -2.01 -7.79 5.03
C GLY A 130 -0.92 -8.85 4.73
N SER A 131 0.31 -8.64 5.17
CA SER A 131 1.44 -9.55 4.88
C SER A 131 1.40 -10.88 5.63
N SER A 132 0.49 -11.07 6.57
CA SER A 132 0.33 -12.34 7.32
C SER A 132 -0.03 -13.55 6.45
N SER A 133 -0.57 -13.32 5.26
CA SER A 133 -0.90 -14.36 4.27
C SER A 133 0.23 -14.64 3.27
N VAL A 134 1.32 -13.87 3.31
CA VAL A 134 2.45 -14.03 2.39
C VAL A 134 3.23 -15.31 2.72
N PRO A 135 3.52 -16.17 1.73
CA PRO A 135 4.34 -17.36 1.93
C PRO A 135 5.75 -17.03 2.45
N GLN A 136 6.27 -17.89 3.32
CA GLN A 136 7.54 -17.68 4.02
C GLN A 136 8.76 -17.51 3.09
N ASP A 137 8.76 -18.16 1.94
CA ASP A 137 9.81 -18.02 0.93
C ASP A 137 9.83 -16.63 0.30
N LEU A 138 8.66 -15.99 0.15
CA LEU A 138 8.55 -14.63 -0.35
C LEU A 138 8.88 -13.58 0.71
N ILE A 139 8.67 -13.86 2.00
CA ILE A 139 9.06 -12.96 3.10
C ILE A 139 10.56 -12.66 3.06
N LYS A 140 11.39 -13.65 2.76
CA LYS A 140 12.83 -13.44 2.61
C LYS A 140 13.17 -12.44 1.51
N THR A 141 12.47 -12.52 0.39
CA THR A 141 12.63 -11.56 -0.71
C THR A 141 12.23 -10.16 -0.27
N ILE A 142 11.08 -10.03 0.38
CA ILE A 142 10.57 -8.76 0.90
C ILE A 142 11.58 -8.12 1.86
N ASN A 143 12.14 -8.91 2.78
CA ASN A 143 13.12 -8.43 3.76
C ASN A 143 14.45 -7.99 3.12
N GLN A 144 14.82 -8.48 1.94
CA GLN A 144 15.99 -8.00 1.18
C GLN A 144 15.78 -6.58 0.62
N TYR A 145 14.55 -6.16 0.42
CA TYR A 145 14.18 -4.87 -0.17
C TYR A 145 13.53 -3.91 0.82
N GLY A 146 14.02 -3.89 2.05
CA GLY A 146 13.62 -2.93 3.07
C GLY A 146 12.54 -3.39 4.05
N GLY A 147 11.94 -4.57 3.83
CA GLY A 147 11.01 -5.18 4.77
C GLY A 147 11.69 -5.64 6.06
N LYS A 148 10.92 -5.71 7.14
CA LYS A 148 11.33 -6.29 8.44
C LYS A 148 10.23 -7.19 8.98
N ILE A 149 9.65 -8.01 8.12
CA ILE A 149 8.61 -8.97 8.51
C ILE A 149 9.28 -10.05 9.35
N LYS A 150 8.74 -10.29 10.53
CA LYS A 150 9.20 -11.37 11.40
C LYS A 150 8.74 -12.72 10.83
N GLU A 151 9.63 -13.69 10.83
CA GLU A 151 9.35 -15.09 10.48
C GLU A 151 8.51 -15.78 11.57
#